data_04c2bd8deb73eda1fdf78a458f2eba54
#
_entry.id   04c2bd8deb73eda1fdf78a458f2eba54
#
_cell.length_a   1.000
_cell.length_b   1.000
_cell.length_c   1.000
_cell.angle_alpha   90.00
_cell.angle_beta   90.00
_cell.angle_gamma   90.00
#
_symmetry.space_group_name_H-M   'P 1'
#
loop_
_entity.id
_entity.type
_entity.pdbx_description
1 polymer ?
#
loop_
_entity_poly.entity_id
_entity_poly.type
_entity_poly.pdbx_seq_one_letter_code
_entity_poly.pdbx_strand_id
1 'polypeptide(L)'
;MLSDRIAIGPPKTGGGDLFLDQQAQNEIKTRFANLVNPVRVINFTQSLECQYCKETRQILEELTALSDKLKLEVYNFIGDKEVVETFKIDKIPATVIASEDIDYGIRYYGIPSGYEFASLLESIEMVSSQKHELDDDVAEKIKMISEPVHIQVFVTPTCPYCPRAVYTGHQFAFLNRNIKADMVEATEFPHLAMKYNVRGVPRVVINETHHFEGALPEDAFAEEIIAALAETRDKPAN
;
A
#
# COMPACT_ATOMS: atom_id res chain seq x y z
N MET A 1 -17.93 5.89 -7.25
CA MET A 1 -17.72 7.11 -8.07
C MET A 1 -17.32 8.36 -7.26
N LEU A 2 -16.73 8.21 -6.06
CA LEU A 2 -16.20 9.33 -5.25
C LEU A 2 -14.67 9.31 -5.10
N SER A 3 -13.99 8.24 -5.53
CA SER A 3 -12.54 8.08 -5.37
C SER A 3 -11.69 9.01 -6.26
N ASP A 4 -12.27 9.60 -7.31
CA ASP A 4 -11.51 10.35 -8.31
C ASP A 4 -11.17 11.80 -7.91
N ARG A 5 -11.56 12.26 -6.70
CA ARG A 5 -11.46 13.68 -6.34
C ARG A 5 -10.44 14.03 -5.24
N ILE A 6 -9.91 13.05 -4.51
CA ILE A 6 -8.91 13.30 -3.47
C ILE A 6 -7.52 12.85 -3.94
N ALA A 7 -7.03 13.44 -5.01
CA ALA A 7 -5.63 13.34 -5.39
C ALA A 7 -4.88 14.53 -4.76
N ILE A 8 -3.95 14.26 -3.87
CA ILE A 8 -3.04 15.30 -3.38
C ILE A 8 -1.99 15.60 -4.45
N GLY A 9 -1.73 16.87 -4.70
CA GLY A 9 -0.74 17.29 -5.68
C GLY A 9 0.66 16.72 -5.39
N PRO A 10 1.58 16.80 -6.37
CA PRO A 10 2.97 16.42 -6.16
C PRO A 10 3.58 17.26 -5.03
N PRO A 11 4.58 16.75 -4.30
CA PRO A 11 5.22 17.46 -3.19
C PRO A 11 5.72 18.81 -3.65
N LYS A 12 5.24 19.89 -3.01
CA LYS A 12 5.73 21.24 -3.26
C LYS A 12 7.09 21.39 -2.59
N THR A 13 8.12 21.68 -3.35
CA THR A 13 9.45 22.02 -2.84
C THR A 13 9.43 23.39 -2.17
N GLY A 14 9.29 23.44 -0.84
CA GLY A 14 9.32 24.69 -0.07
C GLY A 14 8.59 24.53 1.26
N GLY A 15 9.32 24.60 2.36
CA GLY A 15 8.78 24.34 3.69
C GLY A 15 7.67 25.30 4.10
N GLY A 16 6.55 24.74 4.57
CA GLY A 16 5.48 25.46 5.26
C GLY A 16 4.07 25.28 4.72
N ASP A 17 3.90 24.79 3.49
CA ASP A 17 2.56 24.51 2.95
C ASP A 17 2.10 23.10 3.31
N LEU A 18 0.84 22.99 3.75
CA LEU A 18 0.18 21.72 4.00
C LEU A 18 0.01 20.93 2.68
N PHE A 19 0.17 19.61 2.73
CA PHE A 19 -0.16 18.72 1.61
C PHE A 19 -1.67 18.61 1.42
N LEU A 20 -2.40 18.58 2.54
CA LEU A 20 -3.85 18.54 2.58
C LEU A 20 -4.40 19.95 2.75
N ASP A 21 -4.93 20.53 1.68
CA ASP A 21 -5.65 21.80 1.78
C ASP A 21 -6.94 21.66 2.59
N GLN A 22 -7.58 22.78 2.92
CA GLN A 22 -8.77 22.78 3.79
C GLN A 22 -9.93 21.99 3.18
N GLN A 23 -10.07 21.94 1.86
CA GLN A 23 -11.11 21.15 1.19
C GLN A 23 -10.84 19.66 1.36
N ALA A 24 -9.63 19.20 1.04
CA ALA A 24 -9.21 17.81 1.23
C ALA A 24 -9.37 17.37 2.69
N GLN A 25 -8.94 18.21 3.65
CA GLN A 25 -9.12 17.90 5.07
C GLN A 25 -10.58 17.70 5.44
N ASN A 26 -11.51 18.54 4.95
CA ASN A 26 -12.93 18.41 5.24
C ASN A 26 -13.55 17.16 4.61
N GLU A 27 -13.16 16.83 3.38
CA GLU A 27 -13.61 15.62 2.70
C GLU A 27 -13.12 14.35 3.44
N ILE A 28 -11.84 14.33 3.84
CA ILE A 28 -11.25 13.22 4.61
C ILE A 28 -11.92 13.08 5.98
N LYS A 29 -12.13 14.18 6.70
CA LYS A 29 -12.87 14.15 8.00
C LYS A 29 -14.26 13.54 7.85
N THR A 30 -14.96 13.86 6.76
CA THR A 30 -16.28 13.29 6.48
C THR A 30 -16.21 11.78 6.24
N ARG A 31 -15.21 11.29 5.50
CA ARG A 31 -14.94 9.85 5.33
C ARG A 31 -14.60 9.20 6.67
N PHE A 32 -13.68 9.78 7.41
CA PHE A 32 -13.16 9.23 8.67
C PHE A 32 -14.13 9.29 9.83
N ALA A 33 -15.21 10.04 9.72
CA ALA A 33 -16.31 9.98 10.68
C ALA A 33 -16.97 8.58 10.75
N ASN A 34 -16.79 7.76 9.71
CA ASN A 34 -17.30 6.39 9.64
C ASN A 34 -16.30 5.33 10.11
N LEU A 35 -15.10 5.70 10.54
CA LEU A 35 -14.14 4.75 11.07
C LEU A 35 -14.68 4.10 12.36
N VAL A 36 -14.60 2.78 12.43
CA VAL A 36 -15.15 1.97 13.52
C VAL A 36 -14.07 1.64 14.55
N ASN A 37 -13.03 0.94 14.11
CA ASN A 37 -11.94 0.49 14.96
C ASN A 37 -10.70 1.37 14.80
N PRO A 38 -9.84 1.47 15.82
CA PRO A 38 -8.55 2.14 15.69
C PRO A 38 -7.67 1.50 14.61
N VAL A 39 -6.93 2.36 13.90
CA VAL A 39 -5.97 1.95 12.87
C VAL A 39 -4.60 2.52 13.19
N ARG A 40 -3.58 1.68 13.15
CA ARG A 40 -2.18 2.07 13.25
C ARG A 40 -1.65 2.40 11.86
N VAL A 41 -1.14 3.61 11.72
CA VAL A 41 -0.38 4.07 10.57
C VAL A 41 1.08 4.11 10.98
N ILE A 42 1.88 3.16 10.52
CA ILE A 42 3.25 2.96 10.99
C ILE A 42 4.20 3.40 9.91
N ASN A 43 4.98 4.45 10.17
CA ASN A 43 5.91 5.04 9.20
C ASN A 43 7.36 4.70 9.55
N PHE A 44 8.08 4.13 8.59
CA PHE A 44 9.52 3.89 8.67
C PHE A 44 10.25 4.93 7.82
N THR A 45 11.14 5.68 8.45
CA THR A 45 11.75 6.87 7.88
C THR A 45 13.21 7.02 8.31
N GLN A 46 13.94 7.91 7.68
CA GLN A 46 15.25 8.39 8.14
C GLN A 46 15.52 9.80 7.65
N SER A 47 16.54 10.45 8.26
CA SER A 47 16.87 11.85 7.95
C SER A 47 17.83 12.01 6.77
N LEU A 48 18.63 10.99 6.46
CA LEU A 48 19.64 11.01 5.41
C LEU A 48 19.34 9.95 4.36
N GLU A 49 19.75 10.22 3.11
CA GLU A 49 19.63 9.25 2.01
C GLU A 49 18.21 8.73 1.74
N CYS A 50 17.21 9.58 1.96
CA CYS A 50 15.81 9.28 1.66
C CYS A 50 15.15 10.53 1.07
N GLN A 51 14.81 10.46 -0.20
CA GLN A 51 14.35 11.62 -0.96
C GLN A 51 13.00 12.16 -0.46
N TYR A 52 12.05 11.27 -0.12
CA TYR A 52 10.68 11.63 0.25
C TYR A 52 10.27 11.19 1.66
N CYS A 53 11.22 10.83 2.52
CA CYS A 53 10.92 10.43 3.91
C CYS A 53 10.24 11.56 4.70
N LYS A 54 10.71 12.81 4.51
CA LYS A 54 10.16 13.97 5.20
C LYS A 54 8.73 14.26 4.73
N GLU A 55 8.51 14.27 3.43
CA GLU A 55 7.22 14.55 2.79
C GLU A 55 6.21 13.44 3.12
N THR A 56 6.62 12.19 3.05
CA THR A 56 5.78 11.04 3.43
C THR A 56 5.34 11.17 4.89
N ARG A 57 6.27 11.44 5.80
CA ARG A 57 5.95 11.64 7.22
C ARG A 57 4.98 12.79 7.41
N GLN A 58 5.19 13.94 6.75
CA GLN A 58 4.32 15.10 6.87
C GLN A 58 2.89 14.79 6.40
N ILE A 59 2.71 14.11 5.25
CA ILE A 59 1.39 13.66 4.78
C ILE A 59 0.69 12.81 5.83
N LEU A 60 1.42 11.86 6.44
CA LEU A 60 0.86 10.96 7.44
C LEU A 60 0.52 11.69 8.75
N GLU A 61 1.34 12.66 9.17
CA GLU A 61 1.05 13.53 10.33
C GLU A 61 -0.22 14.35 10.10
N GLU A 62 -0.36 14.98 8.92
CA GLU A 62 -1.55 15.75 8.55
C GLU A 62 -2.80 14.84 8.47
N LEU A 63 -2.66 13.66 7.87
CA LEU A 63 -3.76 12.70 7.71
C LEU A 63 -4.27 12.16 9.06
N THR A 64 -3.36 11.72 9.90
CA THR A 64 -3.72 11.10 11.19
C THR A 64 -4.28 12.10 12.20
N ALA A 65 -3.94 13.38 12.08
CA ALA A 65 -4.53 14.45 12.88
C ALA A 65 -6.03 14.69 12.58
N LEU A 66 -6.58 14.09 11.49
CA LEU A 66 -7.97 14.29 11.10
C LEU A 66 -8.96 13.33 11.80
N SER A 67 -8.48 12.34 12.54
CA SER A 67 -9.34 11.38 13.28
C SER A 67 -8.63 10.83 14.52
N ASP A 68 -9.33 10.74 15.63
CA ASP A 68 -8.90 10.08 16.86
C ASP A 68 -8.81 8.54 16.76
N LYS A 69 -9.34 7.98 15.68
CA LYS A 69 -9.21 6.55 15.35
C LYS A 69 -7.86 6.20 14.70
N LEU A 70 -7.07 7.19 14.30
CA LEU A 70 -5.78 6.97 13.66
C LEU A 70 -4.64 7.22 14.63
N LYS A 71 -3.73 6.26 14.73
CA LYS A 71 -2.52 6.37 15.52
C LYS A 71 -1.30 6.33 14.62
N LEU A 72 -0.56 7.44 14.53
CA LEU A 72 0.72 7.47 13.84
C LEU A 72 1.84 6.95 14.76
N GLU A 73 2.61 6.00 14.25
CA GLU A 73 3.84 5.51 14.86
C GLU A 73 4.99 5.74 13.89
N VAL A 74 6.06 6.38 14.35
CA VAL A 74 7.20 6.73 13.49
C VAL A 74 8.46 6.05 14.02
N TYR A 75 9.10 5.28 13.17
CA TYR A 75 10.32 4.53 13.48
C TYR A 75 11.47 4.92 12.54
N ASN A 76 12.68 5.00 13.12
CA ASN A 76 13.88 5.22 12.35
C ASN A 76 14.37 3.89 11.75
N PHE A 77 14.53 3.83 10.43
CA PHE A 77 14.90 2.59 9.72
C PHE A 77 16.23 1.99 10.15
N ILE A 78 17.20 2.84 10.56
CA ILE A 78 18.52 2.39 11.02
C ILE A 78 18.53 2.17 12.54
N GLY A 79 17.83 3.02 13.29
CA GLY A 79 17.84 3.02 14.76
C GLY A 79 16.95 1.98 15.40
N ASP A 80 15.75 1.77 14.83
CA ASP A 80 14.70 0.92 15.41
C ASP A 80 14.68 -0.48 14.77
N LYS A 81 15.83 -1.14 14.72
CA LYS A 81 16.05 -2.41 13.99
C LYS A 81 15.07 -3.52 14.35
N GLU A 82 14.76 -3.69 15.63
CA GLU A 82 13.82 -4.71 16.09
C GLU A 82 12.44 -4.55 15.47
N VAL A 83 11.94 -3.31 15.39
CA VAL A 83 10.65 -2.99 14.78
C VAL A 83 10.71 -3.16 13.27
N VAL A 84 11.80 -2.72 12.63
CA VAL A 84 12.04 -2.89 11.18
C VAL A 84 12.01 -4.38 10.80
N GLU A 85 12.69 -5.24 11.59
CA GLU A 85 12.69 -6.70 11.38
C GLU A 85 11.32 -7.32 11.61
N THR A 86 10.60 -6.89 12.66
CA THR A 86 9.25 -7.38 12.99
C THR A 86 8.28 -7.15 11.82
N PHE A 87 8.30 -5.94 11.23
CA PHE A 87 7.46 -5.60 10.08
C PHE A 87 8.07 -6.01 8.73
N LYS A 88 9.28 -6.58 8.72
CA LYS A 88 10.03 -7.00 7.52
C LYS A 88 10.15 -5.87 6.50
N ILE A 89 10.52 -4.67 6.96
CA ILE A 89 10.73 -3.51 6.11
C ILE A 89 12.14 -3.56 5.51
N ASP A 90 12.24 -3.48 4.21
CA ASP A 90 13.50 -3.60 3.45
C ASP A 90 13.89 -2.33 2.66
N LYS A 91 13.01 -1.35 2.61
CA LYS A 91 13.22 -0.07 1.91
C LYS A 91 12.39 1.06 2.54
N ILE A 92 12.77 2.29 2.32
CA ILE A 92 12.11 3.49 2.86
C ILE A 92 11.96 4.61 1.81
N PRO A 93 10.97 5.54 1.99
CA PRO A 93 9.99 5.55 3.08
C PRO A 93 9.04 4.35 2.97
N ALA A 94 8.60 3.85 4.12
CA ALA A 94 7.60 2.80 4.16
C ALA A 94 6.47 3.18 5.11
N THR A 95 5.24 2.81 4.72
CA THR A 95 4.05 2.97 5.55
C THR A 95 3.32 1.64 5.65
N VAL A 96 2.98 1.24 6.86
CA VAL A 96 2.21 0.02 7.15
C VAL A 96 0.85 0.43 7.69
N ILE A 97 -0.21 -0.22 7.20
CA ILE A 97 -1.56 -0.06 7.72
C ILE A 97 -1.95 -1.34 8.45
N ALA A 98 -2.21 -1.19 9.75
CA ALA A 98 -2.48 -2.32 10.66
C ALA A 98 -3.62 -1.98 11.63
N SER A 99 -4.27 -3.01 12.20
CA SER A 99 -5.10 -2.81 13.39
C SER A 99 -4.22 -2.76 14.65
N GLU A 100 -4.83 -2.66 15.84
CA GLU A 100 -4.08 -2.66 17.09
C GLU A 100 -3.21 -3.92 17.25
N ASP A 101 -3.76 -5.09 16.90
CA ASP A 101 -3.13 -6.38 17.16
C ASP A 101 -2.63 -7.09 15.89
N ILE A 102 -3.02 -6.63 14.70
CA ILE A 102 -2.84 -7.40 13.47
C ILE A 102 -2.14 -6.57 12.40
N ASP A 103 -0.99 -7.07 11.94
CA ASP A 103 -0.35 -6.70 10.69
C ASP A 103 -0.95 -7.52 9.54
N TYR A 104 -1.68 -6.86 8.65
CA TYR A 104 -2.32 -7.50 7.49
C TYR A 104 -1.40 -7.74 6.30
N GLY A 105 -0.15 -7.29 6.36
CA GLY A 105 0.74 -7.35 5.20
C GLY A 105 0.53 -6.22 4.19
N ILE A 106 -0.16 -5.15 4.57
CA ILE A 106 -0.43 -3.98 3.74
C ILE A 106 0.73 -2.99 3.85
N ARG A 107 1.41 -2.69 2.75
CA ARG A 107 2.61 -1.84 2.71
C ARG A 107 2.51 -0.81 1.58
N TYR A 108 3.02 0.38 1.86
CA TYR A 108 3.29 1.44 0.90
C TYR A 108 4.77 1.76 0.95
N TYR A 109 5.47 1.57 -0.14
CA TYR A 109 6.86 1.95 -0.31
C TYR A 109 6.97 3.15 -1.25
N GLY A 110 7.50 4.24 -0.74
CA GLY A 110 7.48 5.55 -1.36
C GLY A 110 6.32 6.42 -0.86
N ILE A 111 6.26 7.64 -1.40
CA ILE A 111 5.24 8.62 -1.01
C ILE A 111 3.87 8.24 -1.57
N PRO A 112 2.83 8.04 -0.74
CA PRO A 112 1.48 7.74 -1.21
C PRO A 112 0.77 9.03 -1.65
N SER A 113 1.25 9.64 -2.73
CA SER A 113 0.74 10.91 -3.25
C SER A 113 0.02 10.75 -4.59
N GLY A 114 -0.57 11.82 -5.10
CA GLY A 114 -1.34 11.79 -6.33
C GLY A 114 -2.56 10.87 -6.20
N TYR A 115 -2.76 10.01 -7.19
CA TYR A 115 -3.87 9.07 -7.19
C TYR A 115 -3.74 8.01 -6.09
N GLU A 116 -2.51 7.62 -5.68
CA GLU A 116 -2.28 6.60 -4.65
C GLU A 116 -2.73 7.03 -3.23
N PHE A 117 -2.95 8.32 -3.03
CA PHE A 117 -3.55 8.76 -1.78
C PHE A 117 -4.96 8.20 -1.55
N ALA A 118 -5.71 7.94 -2.63
CA ALA A 118 -7.02 7.30 -2.53
C ALA A 118 -6.91 5.85 -2.01
N SER A 119 -5.96 5.06 -2.51
CA SER A 119 -5.74 3.68 -2.04
C SER A 119 -5.33 3.62 -0.56
N LEU A 120 -4.59 4.64 -0.08
CA LEU A 120 -4.24 4.76 1.33
C LEU A 120 -5.49 4.99 2.21
N LEU A 121 -6.40 5.88 1.80
CA LEU A 121 -7.65 6.11 2.52
C LEU A 121 -8.52 4.85 2.54
N GLU A 122 -8.67 4.17 1.40
CA GLU A 122 -9.43 2.93 1.28
C GLU A 122 -8.85 1.81 2.16
N SER A 123 -7.52 1.66 2.21
CA SER A 123 -6.86 0.67 3.09
C SER A 123 -7.09 0.97 4.58
N ILE A 124 -7.08 2.24 4.98
CA ILE A 124 -7.40 2.66 6.35
C ILE A 124 -8.86 2.33 6.68
N GLU A 125 -9.80 2.65 5.80
CA GLU A 125 -11.23 2.39 5.98
C GLU A 125 -11.51 0.88 6.04
N MET A 126 -10.87 0.08 5.19
CA MET A 126 -10.97 -1.38 5.19
C MET A 126 -10.50 -1.95 6.53
N VAL A 127 -9.32 -1.57 7.00
CA VAL A 127 -8.77 -2.05 8.28
C VAL A 127 -9.63 -1.59 9.44
N SER A 128 -10.17 -0.36 9.41
CA SER A 128 -11.05 0.14 10.47
C SER A 128 -12.40 -0.56 10.50
N SER A 129 -13.03 -0.76 9.34
CA SER A 129 -14.34 -1.40 9.24
C SER A 129 -14.29 -2.91 9.40
N GLN A 130 -13.13 -3.53 9.23
CA GLN A 130 -12.94 -4.99 9.15
C GLN A 130 -13.76 -5.63 8.01
N LYS A 131 -13.92 -4.91 6.89
CA LYS A 131 -14.70 -5.35 5.73
C LYS A 131 -13.89 -5.15 4.45
N HIS A 132 -13.97 -6.09 3.55
CA HIS A 132 -13.47 -6.01 2.18
C HIS A 132 -14.63 -5.79 1.20
N GLU A 133 -14.31 -5.44 -0.04
CA GLU A 133 -15.28 -5.20 -1.11
C GLU A 133 -15.21 -6.24 -2.23
N LEU A 134 -14.41 -7.31 -2.03
CA LEU A 134 -14.29 -8.40 -3.01
C LEU A 134 -15.57 -9.20 -3.12
N ASP A 135 -15.88 -9.69 -4.31
CA ASP A 135 -16.91 -10.67 -4.54
C ASP A 135 -16.66 -11.95 -3.73
N ASP A 136 -17.73 -12.59 -3.25
CA ASP A 136 -17.65 -13.76 -2.36
C ASP A 136 -16.82 -14.90 -2.97
N ASP A 137 -16.96 -15.18 -4.26
CA ASP A 137 -16.22 -16.23 -4.97
C ASP A 137 -14.71 -15.93 -5.03
N VAL A 138 -14.33 -14.67 -5.19
CA VAL A 138 -12.93 -14.24 -5.16
C VAL A 138 -12.38 -14.32 -3.75
N ALA A 139 -13.13 -13.84 -2.77
CA ALA A 139 -12.75 -13.90 -1.36
C ALA A 139 -12.49 -15.35 -0.89
N GLU A 140 -13.34 -16.29 -1.28
CA GLU A 140 -13.14 -17.71 -0.95
C GLU A 140 -11.88 -18.28 -1.62
N LYS A 141 -11.61 -17.99 -2.90
CA LYS A 141 -10.36 -18.39 -3.57
C LYS A 141 -9.12 -17.87 -2.84
N ILE A 142 -9.13 -16.59 -2.45
CA ILE A 142 -8.00 -15.96 -1.74
C ILE A 142 -7.79 -16.61 -0.36
N LYS A 143 -8.85 -16.90 0.40
CA LYS A 143 -8.75 -17.56 1.71
C LYS A 143 -8.16 -18.96 1.64
N MET A 144 -8.33 -19.67 0.52
CA MET A 144 -7.81 -21.03 0.34
C MET A 144 -6.30 -21.08 0.04
N ILE A 145 -5.64 -19.95 -0.23
CA ILE A 145 -4.20 -19.89 -0.49
C ILE A 145 -3.43 -20.23 0.78
N SER A 146 -2.65 -21.31 0.76
CA SER A 146 -1.86 -21.81 1.89
C SER A 146 -0.37 -21.45 1.79
N GLU A 147 0.12 -21.12 0.61
CA GLU A 147 1.50 -20.76 0.36
C GLU A 147 1.75 -19.27 0.54
N PRO A 148 2.99 -18.88 0.90
CA PRO A 148 3.35 -17.46 0.94
C PRO A 148 3.25 -16.80 -0.44
N VAL A 149 2.60 -15.64 -0.47
CA VAL A 149 2.48 -14.80 -1.68
C VAL A 149 2.97 -13.39 -1.37
N HIS A 150 3.86 -12.88 -2.20
CA HIS A 150 4.30 -11.49 -2.18
C HIS A 150 3.87 -10.78 -3.45
N ILE A 151 2.97 -9.82 -3.30
CA ILE A 151 2.46 -8.97 -4.39
C ILE A 151 3.19 -7.64 -4.30
N GLN A 152 3.79 -7.20 -5.40
CA GLN A 152 4.38 -5.86 -5.53
C GLN A 152 3.68 -5.14 -6.68
N VAL A 153 2.99 -4.05 -6.39
CA VAL A 153 2.30 -3.21 -7.38
C VAL A 153 3.13 -1.95 -7.62
N PHE A 154 3.80 -1.89 -8.75
CA PHE A 154 4.56 -0.72 -9.17
C PHE A 154 3.63 0.35 -9.73
N VAL A 155 3.76 1.56 -9.20
CA VAL A 155 2.87 2.69 -9.46
C VAL A 155 3.65 3.97 -9.75
N THR A 156 2.94 5.00 -10.20
CA THR A 156 3.40 6.40 -10.19
C THR A 156 2.27 7.31 -9.71
N PRO A 157 2.57 8.49 -9.12
CA PRO A 157 1.54 9.39 -8.57
C PRO A 157 0.51 9.86 -9.60
N THR A 158 0.85 9.85 -10.88
CA THR A 158 -0.01 10.33 -11.97
C THR A 158 -0.81 9.23 -12.68
N CYS A 159 -0.72 8.00 -12.22
CA CYS A 159 -1.42 6.85 -12.82
C CYS A 159 -2.84 6.70 -12.27
N PRO A 160 -3.91 6.93 -13.06
CA PRO A 160 -5.29 6.88 -12.56
C PRO A 160 -5.81 5.44 -12.35
N TYR A 161 -5.15 4.43 -12.89
CA TYR A 161 -5.54 3.03 -12.78
C TYR A 161 -4.82 2.29 -11.63
N CYS A 162 -3.69 2.85 -11.17
CA CYS A 162 -2.84 2.21 -10.17
C CYS A 162 -3.54 1.98 -8.82
N PRO A 163 -4.33 2.92 -8.26
CA PRO A 163 -4.99 2.72 -6.97
C PRO A 163 -5.86 1.48 -6.91
N ARG A 164 -6.56 1.15 -8.02
CA ARG A 164 -7.39 -0.05 -8.08
C ARG A 164 -6.56 -1.32 -7.93
N ALA A 165 -5.43 -1.42 -8.63
CA ALA A 165 -4.56 -2.59 -8.53
C ALA A 165 -3.94 -2.72 -7.13
N VAL A 166 -3.53 -1.60 -6.52
CA VAL A 166 -3.01 -1.54 -5.15
C VAL A 166 -4.08 -2.01 -4.16
N TYR A 167 -5.27 -1.42 -4.21
CA TYR A 167 -6.34 -1.73 -3.28
C TYR A 167 -6.80 -3.19 -3.40
N THR A 168 -6.90 -3.74 -4.62
CA THR A 168 -7.21 -5.17 -4.81
C THR A 168 -6.15 -6.06 -4.15
N GLY A 169 -4.86 -5.78 -4.35
CA GLY A 169 -3.78 -6.52 -3.68
C GLY A 169 -3.84 -6.39 -2.15
N HIS A 170 -4.16 -5.20 -1.63
CA HIS A 170 -4.31 -4.97 -0.19
C HIS A 170 -5.53 -5.71 0.39
N GLN A 171 -6.64 -5.82 -0.33
CA GLN A 171 -7.78 -6.63 0.08
C GLN A 171 -7.42 -8.12 0.16
N PHE A 172 -6.59 -8.64 -0.76
CA PHE A 172 -6.10 -10.01 -0.70
C PHE A 172 -5.22 -10.23 0.54
N ALA A 173 -4.30 -9.33 0.83
CA ALA A 173 -3.47 -9.38 2.03
C ALA A 173 -4.31 -9.24 3.32
N PHE A 174 -5.34 -8.39 3.32
CA PHE A 174 -6.27 -8.26 4.43
C PHE A 174 -6.99 -9.57 4.74
N LEU A 175 -7.41 -10.32 3.73
CA LEU A 175 -8.14 -11.58 3.87
C LEU A 175 -7.24 -12.76 4.28
N ASN A 176 -6.00 -12.80 3.78
CA ASN A 176 -5.14 -13.96 3.96
C ASN A 176 -3.73 -13.58 4.42
N ARG A 177 -3.33 -14.04 5.61
CA ARG A 177 -2.02 -13.75 6.22
C ARG A 177 -0.82 -14.36 5.49
N ASN A 178 -1.03 -15.28 4.58
CA ASN A 178 0.02 -15.77 3.71
C ASN A 178 0.34 -14.78 2.58
N ILE A 179 -0.48 -13.74 2.39
CA ILE A 179 -0.31 -12.74 1.35
C ILE A 179 0.24 -11.45 1.96
N LYS A 180 1.31 -10.92 1.38
CA LYS A 180 1.83 -9.58 1.60
C LYS A 180 1.62 -8.79 0.31
N ALA A 181 1.13 -7.56 0.40
CA ALA A 181 0.92 -6.68 -0.75
C ALA A 181 1.57 -5.32 -0.53
N ASP A 182 2.47 -4.97 -1.44
CA ASP A 182 3.26 -3.75 -1.43
C ASP A 182 2.84 -2.85 -2.59
N MET A 183 2.44 -1.62 -2.32
CA MET A 183 2.53 -0.53 -3.27
C MET A 183 3.99 -0.08 -3.35
N VAL A 184 4.54 0.07 -4.56
CA VAL A 184 5.93 0.51 -4.79
C VAL A 184 5.93 1.67 -5.78
N GLU A 185 6.31 2.86 -5.32
CA GLU A 185 6.47 4.03 -6.18
C GLU A 185 7.71 3.86 -7.06
N ALA A 186 7.50 3.64 -8.35
CA ALA A 186 8.54 3.20 -9.28
C ALA A 186 9.69 4.20 -9.47
N THR A 187 9.42 5.49 -9.31
CA THR A 187 10.44 6.54 -9.50
C THR A 187 11.34 6.72 -8.27
N GLU A 188 10.86 6.34 -7.09
CA GLU A 188 11.66 6.31 -5.86
C GLU A 188 12.53 5.06 -5.76
N PHE A 189 12.11 3.97 -6.41
CA PHE A 189 12.84 2.69 -6.41
C PHE A 189 13.26 2.24 -7.83
N PRO A 190 14.05 3.06 -8.57
CA PRO A 190 14.39 2.78 -9.96
C PRO A 190 15.16 1.47 -10.15
N HIS A 191 15.91 1.03 -9.15
CA HIS A 191 16.61 -0.26 -9.18
C HIS A 191 15.63 -1.44 -9.21
N LEU A 192 14.49 -1.36 -8.49
CA LEU A 192 13.43 -2.36 -8.54
C LEU A 192 12.64 -2.26 -9.86
N ALA A 193 12.35 -1.04 -10.31
CA ALA A 193 11.72 -0.83 -11.61
C ALA A 193 12.55 -1.45 -12.76
N MET A 194 13.88 -1.34 -12.71
CA MET A 194 14.78 -2.00 -13.66
C MET A 194 14.79 -3.52 -13.47
N LYS A 195 14.90 -4.01 -12.23
CA LYS A 195 14.91 -5.45 -11.91
C LYS A 195 13.69 -6.16 -12.50
N TYR A 196 12.51 -5.56 -12.37
CA TYR A 196 11.24 -6.14 -12.82
C TYR A 196 10.77 -5.64 -14.18
N ASN A 197 11.65 -4.93 -14.92
CA ASN A 197 11.37 -4.41 -16.26
C ASN A 197 10.04 -3.61 -16.32
N VAL A 198 9.84 -2.70 -15.36
CA VAL A 198 8.66 -1.84 -15.29
C VAL A 198 8.73 -0.80 -16.41
N ARG A 199 7.91 -0.96 -17.45
CA ARG A 199 7.82 -0.03 -18.60
C ARG A 199 6.52 0.75 -18.63
N GLY A 200 5.52 0.30 -17.91
CA GLY A 200 4.21 0.92 -17.73
C GLY A 200 3.66 0.56 -16.36
N VAL A 201 2.71 1.34 -15.87
CA VAL A 201 2.09 1.16 -14.56
C VAL A 201 0.56 1.17 -14.67
N PRO A 202 -0.16 0.42 -13.82
CA PRO A 202 0.38 -0.46 -12.80
C PRO A 202 1.04 -1.70 -13.41
N ARG A 203 2.17 -2.10 -12.85
CA ARG A 203 2.78 -3.38 -13.10
C ARG A 203 2.79 -4.17 -11.80
N VAL A 204 2.21 -5.35 -11.85
CA VAL A 204 2.13 -6.25 -10.71
C VAL A 204 3.16 -7.37 -10.87
N VAL A 205 3.91 -7.60 -9.80
CA VAL A 205 4.89 -8.70 -9.70
C VAL A 205 4.49 -9.59 -8.53
N ILE A 206 4.37 -10.89 -8.77
CA ILE A 206 4.00 -11.89 -7.78
C ILE A 206 5.18 -12.84 -7.60
N ASN A 207 5.59 -13.04 -6.34
CA ASN A 207 6.68 -13.94 -5.97
C ASN A 207 7.93 -13.77 -6.85
N GLU A 208 8.32 -12.51 -7.12
CA GLU A 208 9.54 -12.11 -7.83
C GLU A 208 9.60 -12.47 -9.33
N THR A 209 8.78 -13.39 -9.82
CA THR A 209 8.92 -13.98 -11.16
C THR A 209 7.70 -13.82 -12.05
N HIS A 210 6.50 -14.01 -11.51
CA HIS A 210 5.27 -13.88 -12.26
C HIS A 210 4.82 -12.41 -12.31
N HIS A 211 4.30 -11.95 -13.45
CA HIS A 211 3.95 -10.54 -13.57
C HIS A 211 2.89 -10.29 -14.64
N PHE A 212 2.11 -9.22 -14.43
CA PHE A 212 1.18 -8.69 -15.43
C PHE A 212 1.14 -7.14 -15.39
N GLU A 213 0.49 -6.53 -16.37
CA GLU A 213 0.31 -5.09 -16.48
C GLU A 213 -1.16 -4.73 -16.48
N GLY A 214 -1.47 -3.53 -15.95
CA GLY A 214 -2.82 -3.00 -15.86
C GLY A 214 -3.55 -3.37 -14.57
N ALA A 215 -4.64 -2.66 -14.31
CA ALA A 215 -5.52 -2.94 -13.18
C ALA A 215 -6.57 -3.98 -13.60
N LEU A 216 -6.22 -5.24 -13.47
CA LEU A 216 -7.13 -6.34 -13.76
C LEU A 216 -8.36 -6.31 -12.85
N PRO A 217 -9.51 -6.86 -13.29
CA PRO A 217 -10.60 -7.23 -12.40
C PRO A 217 -10.10 -8.19 -11.32
N GLU A 218 -10.73 -8.19 -10.17
CA GLU A 218 -10.26 -8.92 -8.99
C GLU A 218 -10.20 -10.44 -9.17
N ASP A 219 -11.16 -11.01 -9.94
CA ASP A 219 -11.17 -12.42 -10.31
C ASP A 219 -9.96 -12.79 -11.19
N ALA A 220 -9.65 -11.98 -12.20
CA ALA A 220 -8.50 -12.17 -13.05
C ALA A 220 -7.20 -11.99 -12.26
N PHE A 221 -7.12 -11.04 -11.32
CA PHE A 221 -5.94 -10.87 -10.46
C PHE A 221 -5.76 -12.09 -9.54
N ALA A 222 -6.82 -12.65 -8.99
CA ALA A 222 -6.76 -13.88 -8.19
C ALA A 222 -6.25 -15.08 -9.00
N GLU A 223 -6.67 -15.21 -10.28
CA GLU A 223 -6.17 -16.27 -11.18
C GLU A 223 -4.66 -16.11 -11.47
N GLU A 224 -4.15 -14.88 -11.60
CA GLU A 224 -2.70 -14.62 -11.76
C GLU A 224 -1.90 -15.08 -10.52
N ILE A 225 -2.45 -14.94 -9.30
CA ILE A 225 -1.82 -15.48 -8.09
C ILE A 225 -1.77 -17.00 -8.14
N ILE A 226 -2.87 -17.65 -8.53
CA ILE A 226 -2.93 -19.11 -8.65
C ILE A 226 -1.94 -19.60 -9.70
N ALA A 227 -1.84 -18.92 -10.84
CA ALA A 227 -0.86 -19.22 -11.88
C ALA A 227 0.59 -19.10 -11.37
N ALA A 228 0.90 -18.03 -10.65
CA ALA A 228 2.21 -17.81 -10.04
C ALA A 228 2.60 -18.94 -9.07
N LEU A 229 1.66 -19.42 -8.28
CA LEU A 229 1.88 -20.53 -7.34
C LEU A 229 2.09 -21.87 -8.09
N ALA A 230 1.35 -22.13 -9.16
CA ALA A 230 1.54 -23.30 -10.02
C ALA A 230 2.94 -23.32 -10.64
N GLU A 231 3.40 -22.21 -11.20
CA GLU A 231 4.75 -22.08 -11.77
C GLU A 231 5.86 -22.35 -10.74
N THR A 232 5.63 -22.03 -9.48
CA THR A 232 6.60 -22.25 -8.40
C THR A 232 6.68 -23.73 -8.03
N ARG A 233 5.55 -24.44 -8.04
CA ARG A 233 5.49 -25.90 -7.75
C ARG A 233 6.14 -26.75 -8.83
N ASP A 234 6.07 -26.31 -10.09
CA ASP A 234 6.61 -27.05 -11.24
C ASP A 234 8.13 -26.85 -11.44
N LYS A 235 8.75 -25.92 -10.70
CA LYS A 235 10.20 -25.75 -10.71
C LYS A 235 10.87 -26.82 -9.86
N PRO A 236 11.75 -27.70 -10.42
CA PRO A 236 12.50 -28.66 -9.61
C PRO A 236 13.32 -27.92 -8.56
N ALA A 237 13.29 -28.43 -7.32
CA ALA A 237 14.15 -27.94 -6.27
C ALA A 237 15.62 -28.09 -6.68
N ASN A 238 16.32 -26.96 -6.88
CA ASN A 238 17.76 -26.95 -7.14
C ASN A 238 18.55 -27.17 -5.85
#